data_4aa453ca883745dccebfe9acfc53be85
#
_entry.id   4aa453ca883745dccebfe9acfc53be85
#
_cell.length_a   1.000
_cell.length_b   1.000
_cell.length_c   1.000
_cell.angle_alpha   90.00
_cell.angle_beta   90.00
_cell.angle_gamma   90.00
#
_symmetry.space_group_name_H-M   'P 1'
#
loop_
_entity.id
_entity.type
_entity.pdbx_description
1 polymer ?
#
loop_
_entity_poly.entity_id
_entity_poly.type
_entity_poly.pdbx_seq_one_letter_code
_entity_poly.pdbx_strand_id
1 'polypeptide(L)'
;VPVRQATDMAYMGNNLYNSLEGRGTVIAIIDSGIDYLNQDFLNEDGSSKILYLWDQESNYKSPPEGMLFGSEFTRDEINEAISNNNGDLSRDEIGTGTVTASIAVSQGKNNINYKGIAPKAELIVVKLRSYISLFKEGRINYQNTDFLVAISYIIKKFKEINRPIIL
;
A
#
# COMPACT_ATOMS: atom_id res chain seq x y z
N VAL A 1 12.36 6.09 -17.06
CA VAL A 1 11.67 5.19 -18.01
C VAL A 1 10.40 4.73 -17.34
N PRO A 2 9.22 4.84 -18.00
CA PRO A 2 7.96 4.34 -17.44
C PRO A 2 8.05 2.86 -17.10
N VAL A 3 7.52 2.45 -15.95
CA VAL A 3 7.64 1.06 -15.45
C VAL A 3 7.09 0.05 -16.45
N ARG A 4 5.96 0.34 -17.09
CA ARG A 4 5.36 -0.53 -18.11
C ARG A 4 6.22 -0.69 -19.37
N GLN A 5 7.08 0.28 -19.68
CA GLN A 5 8.03 0.19 -20.79
C GLN A 5 9.33 -0.50 -20.39
N ALA A 6 9.68 -0.50 -19.10
CA ALA A 6 10.87 -1.15 -18.59
C ALA A 6 10.67 -2.65 -18.33
N THR A 7 9.42 -3.11 -18.30
CA THR A 7 9.07 -4.51 -18.17
C THR A 7 8.65 -5.06 -19.53
N ASP A 8 8.96 -6.32 -19.80
CA ASP A 8 8.55 -7.03 -21.04
C ASP A 8 7.03 -7.05 -21.28
N MET A 9 6.24 -6.51 -20.35
CA MET A 9 4.80 -6.34 -20.49
C MET A 9 4.41 -5.43 -21.65
N ALA A 10 5.28 -4.51 -22.08
CA ALA A 10 5.08 -3.74 -23.31
C ALA A 10 5.18 -4.62 -24.59
N TYR A 11 5.88 -5.74 -24.49
CA TYR A 11 6.09 -6.70 -25.60
C TYR A 11 5.03 -7.80 -25.68
N MET A 12 4.27 -8.04 -24.60
CA MET A 12 3.22 -9.08 -24.57
C MET A 12 1.98 -8.66 -25.33
N GLY A 13 2.19 -8.11 -26.50
CA GLY A 13 1.25 -7.97 -27.60
C GLY A 13 -0.19 -7.56 -27.28
N ASN A 14 -0.65 -6.71 -28.05
CA ASN A 14 -1.86 -5.92 -28.09
C ASN A 14 -3.24 -6.58 -27.78
N ASN A 15 -3.37 -7.86 -27.39
CA ASN A 15 -4.69 -8.48 -27.45
C ASN A 15 -5.21 -9.22 -26.21
N LEU A 16 -4.40 -9.78 -25.33
CA LEU A 16 -4.92 -10.50 -24.15
C LEU A 16 -4.43 -9.92 -22.82
N TYR A 17 -3.19 -9.48 -22.72
CA TYR A 17 -2.59 -9.03 -21.48
C TYR A 17 -2.85 -7.56 -21.14
N ASN A 18 -3.22 -6.73 -22.12
CA ASN A 18 -3.66 -5.34 -21.86
C ASN A 18 -4.97 -5.26 -21.08
N SER A 19 -5.71 -6.37 -20.94
CA SER A 19 -6.92 -6.45 -20.11
C SER A 19 -6.66 -6.93 -18.69
N LEU A 20 -5.47 -7.45 -18.37
CA LEU A 20 -5.12 -7.93 -17.04
C LEU A 20 -4.54 -6.77 -16.21
N GLU A 21 -5.42 -5.96 -15.65
CA GLU A 21 -5.06 -4.78 -14.85
C GLU A 21 -5.15 -5.04 -13.34
N GLY A 22 -5.17 -6.31 -12.91
CA GLY A 22 -5.22 -6.70 -11.49
C GLY A 22 -6.61 -6.61 -10.84
N ARG A 23 -7.67 -6.47 -11.62
CA ARG A 23 -9.04 -6.42 -11.07
C ARG A 23 -9.35 -7.69 -10.26
N GLY A 24 -9.85 -7.50 -9.03
CA GLY A 24 -10.21 -8.59 -8.13
C GLY A 24 -9.03 -9.14 -7.32
N THR A 25 -7.80 -8.67 -7.57
CA THR A 25 -6.62 -9.01 -6.75
C THR A 25 -6.33 -7.92 -5.71
N VAL A 26 -5.64 -8.31 -4.66
CA VAL A 26 -5.12 -7.40 -3.64
C VAL A 26 -3.60 -7.50 -3.65
N ILE A 27 -2.91 -6.38 -3.56
CA ILE A 27 -1.46 -6.32 -3.38
C ILE A 27 -1.20 -5.85 -1.97
N ALA A 28 -0.45 -6.65 -1.21
CA ALA A 28 -0.02 -6.31 0.13
C ALA A 28 1.38 -5.69 0.07
N ILE A 29 1.56 -4.54 0.71
CA ILE A 29 2.83 -3.81 0.78
C ILE A 29 3.23 -3.68 2.23
N ILE A 30 4.44 -4.13 2.56
CA ILE A 30 5.07 -3.96 3.87
C ILE A 30 6.28 -3.06 3.66
N ASP A 31 6.16 -1.79 4.03
CA ASP A 31 7.19 -0.76 3.75
C ASP A 31 7.08 0.40 4.78
N SER A 32 7.58 1.57 4.44
CA SER A 32 7.59 2.79 5.25
C SER A 32 6.24 3.48 5.43
N GLY A 33 5.18 3.02 4.75
CA GLY A 33 3.84 3.62 4.76
C GLY A 33 3.32 3.90 3.35
N ILE A 34 2.37 4.80 3.24
CA ILE A 34 1.79 5.27 1.98
C ILE A 34 1.22 6.67 2.13
N ASP A 35 1.39 7.51 1.12
CA ASP A 35 0.63 8.75 0.97
C ASP A 35 -0.77 8.42 0.43
N TYR A 36 -1.70 8.12 1.34
CA TYR A 36 -3.05 7.71 0.99
C TYR A 36 -3.91 8.86 0.40
N LEU A 37 -3.47 10.12 0.50
CA LEU A 37 -4.13 11.26 -0.14
C LEU A 37 -3.78 11.37 -1.63
N ASN A 38 -2.76 10.66 -2.09
CA ASN A 38 -2.33 10.70 -3.47
C ASN A 38 -3.42 10.15 -4.40
N GLN A 39 -3.83 10.97 -5.38
CA GLN A 39 -4.90 10.64 -6.33
C GLN A 39 -4.64 9.38 -7.15
N ASP A 40 -3.39 8.97 -7.31
CA ASP A 40 -3.01 7.74 -8.01
C ASP A 40 -3.46 6.46 -7.29
N PHE A 41 -3.83 6.56 -6.01
CA PHE A 41 -4.39 5.46 -5.21
C PHE A 41 -5.90 5.55 -5.03
N LEU A 42 -6.58 6.34 -5.85
CA LEU A 42 -8.05 6.39 -5.90
C LEU A 42 -8.58 5.61 -7.09
N ASN A 43 -9.69 4.93 -6.89
CA ASN A 43 -10.50 4.33 -7.94
C ASN A 43 -11.14 5.40 -8.83
N GLU A 44 -11.80 4.99 -9.90
CA GLU A 44 -12.51 5.88 -10.82
C GLU A 44 -13.67 6.63 -10.13
N ASP A 45 -14.29 5.99 -9.14
CA ASP A 45 -15.38 6.58 -8.32
C ASP A 45 -14.88 7.49 -7.19
N GLY A 46 -13.58 7.69 -7.07
CA GLY A 46 -12.95 8.50 -6.05
C GLY A 46 -12.69 7.79 -4.72
N SER A 47 -13.13 6.54 -4.55
CA SER A 47 -12.83 5.75 -3.36
C SER A 47 -11.36 5.31 -3.32
N SER A 48 -10.83 5.10 -2.11
CA SER A 48 -9.48 4.60 -1.93
C SER A 48 -9.32 3.18 -2.47
N LYS A 49 -8.18 2.88 -3.08
CA LYS A 49 -7.74 1.51 -3.39
C LYS A 49 -7.28 0.74 -2.16
N ILE A 50 -6.96 1.44 -1.09
CA ILE A 50 -6.46 0.85 0.14
C ILE A 50 -7.64 0.27 0.92
N LEU A 51 -7.66 -1.06 1.07
CA LEU A 51 -8.65 -1.78 1.86
C LEU A 51 -8.38 -1.60 3.36
N TYR A 52 -7.11 -1.76 3.71
CA TYR A 52 -6.61 -1.65 5.09
C TYR A 52 -5.23 -1.02 5.09
N LEU A 53 -5.02 -0.11 6.02
CA LEU A 53 -3.72 0.48 6.35
C LEU A 53 -3.44 0.19 7.82
N TRP A 54 -2.43 -0.64 8.11
CA TRP A 54 -1.95 -0.86 9.47
C TRP A 54 -0.66 -0.08 9.69
N ASP A 55 -0.73 0.95 10.49
CA ASP A 55 0.43 1.71 10.95
C ASP A 55 0.92 1.13 12.28
N GLN A 56 2.07 0.46 12.25
CA GLN A 56 2.65 -0.18 13.43
C GLN A 56 3.24 0.82 14.43
N GLU A 57 3.45 2.09 14.03
CA GLU A 57 3.94 3.17 14.91
C GLU A 57 2.82 3.89 15.62
N SER A 58 1.62 3.89 15.03
CA SER A 58 0.48 4.63 15.52
C SER A 58 -0.12 4.04 16.79
N ASN A 59 -0.49 4.90 17.71
CA ASN A 59 -1.30 4.56 18.89
C ASN A 59 -2.64 5.31 18.86
N TYR A 60 -3.12 5.66 17.68
CA TYR A 60 -4.34 6.47 17.50
C TYR A 60 -5.59 5.71 17.96
N LYS A 61 -5.62 4.39 17.72
CA LYS A 61 -6.71 3.50 18.13
C LYS A 61 -6.18 2.11 18.49
N SER A 62 -7.09 1.24 18.95
CA SER A 62 -6.74 -0.13 19.31
C SER A 62 -6.07 -0.87 18.15
N PRO A 63 -5.10 -1.74 18.44
CA PRO A 63 -4.48 -2.59 17.45
C PRO A 63 -5.49 -3.45 16.67
N PRO A 64 -5.13 -3.90 15.47
CA PRO A 64 -5.94 -4.89 14.75
C PRO A 64 -6.15 -6.14 15.61
N GLU A 65 -7.26 -6.82 15.41
CA GLU A 65 -7.58 -8.04 16.16
C GLU A 65 -6.44 -9.08 16.05
N GLY A 66 -5.97 -9.53 17.21
CA GLY A 66 -4.85 -10.48 17.33
C GLY A 66 -3.46 -9.86 17.20
N MET A 67 -3.36 -8.54 17.06
CA MET A 67 -2.10 -7.80 17.10
C MET A 67 -1.98 -7.06 18.44
N LEU A 68 -0.74 -6.73 18.84
CA LEU A 68 -0.46 -6.14 20.16
C LEU A 68 -0.18 -4.64 20.11
N PHE A 69 -0.05 -4.05 18.91
CA PHE A 69 0.37 -2.67 18.73
C PHE A 69 -0.11 -2.12 17.36
N GLY A 70 0.08 -0.82 17.18
CA GLY A 70 -0.29 -0.13 15.95
C GLY A 70 -1.77 0.22 15.89
N SER A 71 -2.16 0.90 14.83
CA SER A 71 -3.54 1.25 14.52
C SER A 71 -3.91 0.80 13.11
N GLU A 72 -5.04 0.12 12.96
CA GLU A 72 -5.57 -0.24 11.65
C GLU A 72 -6.62 0.77 11.20
N PHE A 73 -6.51 1.21 9.96
CA PHE A 73 -7.49 2.06 9.30
C PHE A 73 -8.14 1.29 8.16
N THR A 74 -9.46 1.28 8.15
CA THR A 74 -10.28 0.68 7.10
C THR A 74 -10.42 1.62 5.91
N ARG A 75 -10.88 1.10 4.75
CA ARG A 75 -11.18 1.92 3.57
C ARG A 75 -12.14 3.07 3.89
N ASP A 76 -13.15 2.83 4.71
CA ASP A 76 -14.16 3.86 5.01
C ASP A 76 -13.54 5.01 5.79
N GLU A 77 -12.69 4.72 6.78
CA GLU A 77 -11.93 5.72 7.54
C GLU A 77 -10.95 6.49 6.64
N ILE A 78 -10.31 5.79 5.71
CA ILE A 78 -9.42 6.41 4.73
C ILE A 78 -10.20 7.31 3.77
N ASN A 79 -11.36 6.87 3.28
CA ASN A 79 -12.24 7.69 2.42
C ASN A 79 -12.72 8.95 3.14
N GLU A 80 -13.09 8.83 4.41
CA GLU A 80 -13.45 9.98 5.24
C GLU A 80 -12.28 10.97 5.37
N ALA A 81 -11.09 10.46 5.64
CA ALA A 81 -9.87 11.29 5.72
C ALA A 81 -9.56 11.99 4.38
N ILE A 82 -9.70 11.28 3.25
CA ILE A 82 -9.50 11.84 1.90
C ILE A 82 -10.52 12.95 1.64
N SER A 83 -11.80 12.74 1.95
CA SER A 83 -12.86 13.73 1.74
C SER A 83 -12.64 15.00 2.54
N ASN A 84 -12.05 14.89 3.72
CA ASN A 84 -11.69 15.99 4.62
C ASN A 84 -10.29 16.56 4.37
N ASN A 85 -9.55 16.04 3.37
CA ASN A 85 -8.15 16.36 3.11
C ASN A 85 -7.27 16.23 4.38
N ASN A 86 -7.55 15.22 5.20
CA ASN A 86 -6.88 14.96 6.46
C ASN A 86 -5.74 13.93 6.25
N GLY A 87 -4.49 14.35 6.42
CA GLY A 87 -3.28 13.52 6.31
C GLY A 87 -2.79 12.92 7.64
N ASP A 88 -3.59 12.91 8.71
CA ASP A 88 -3.12 12.58 10.05
C ASP A 88 -3.33 11.11 10.47
N LEU A 89 -3.97 10.27 9.65
CA LEU A 89 -4.14 8.85 9.98
C LEU A 89 -2.79 8.12 10.01
N SER A 90 -1.96 8.34 9.00
CA SER A 90 -0.64 7.76 8.85
C SER A 90 0.13 8.56 7.79
N ARG A 91 1.45 8.55 7.86
CA ARG A 91 2.32 9.26 6.91
C ARG A 91 3.46 8.35 6.45
N ASP A 92 3.86 8.52 5.20
CA ASP A 92 5.07 7.91 4.66
C ASP A 92 6.19 8.97 4.64
N GLU A 93 6.90 9.11 5.76
CA GLU A 93 7.97 10.11 5.89
C GLU A 93 9.20 9.79 5.05
N ILE A 94 9.37 8.53 4.62
CA ILE A 94 10.52 8.07 3.83
C ILE A 94 10.21 8.13 2.34
N GLY A 95 8.96 7.81 1.97
CA GLY A 95 8.46 7.82 0.60
C GLY A 95 8.65 6.50 -0.15
N THR A 96 9.38 5.52 0.41
CA THR A 96 9.64 4.24 -0.30
C THR A 96 8.38 3.42 -0.49
N GLY A 97 7.53 3.33 0.52
CA GLY A 97 6.27 2.59 0.43
C GLY A 97 5.30 3.19 -0.60
N THR A 98 5.22 4.53 -0.66
CA THR A 98 4.45 5.25 -1.68
C THR A 98 4.96 4.96 -3.09
N VAL A 99 6.29 4.95 -3.29
CA VAL A 99 6.91 4.62 -4.58
C VAL A 99 6.61 3.17 -4.96
N THR A 100 6.79 2.22 -4.03
CA THR A 100 6.49 0.80 -4.24
C THR A 100 5.02 0.60 -4.63
N ALA A 101 4.09 1.24 -3.91
CA ALA A 101 2.66 1.22 -4.24
C ALA A 101 2.37 1.82 -5.62
N SER A 102 3.04 2.92 -5.98
CA SER A 102 2.86 3.57 -7.29
C SER A 102 3.30 2.66 -8.44
N ILE A 103 4.43 1.98 -8.31
CA ILE A 103 4.89 1.00 -9.30
C ILE A 103 3.84 -0.12 -9.48
N ALA A 104 3.24 -0.57 -8.40
CA ALA A 104 2.26 -1.64 -8.42
C ALA A 104 0.91 -1.19 -9.00
N VAL A 105 0.30 -0.11 -8.48
CA VAL A 105 -1.14 0.16 -8.70
C VAL A 105 -1.49 1.60 -9.10
N SER A 106 -0.53 2.49 -9.35
CA SER A 106 -0.83 3.89 -9.74
C SER A 106 -1.82 3.96 -10.90
N GLN A 107 -2.79 4.86 -10.80
CA GLN A 107 -3.71 5.16 -11.91
C GLN A 107 -3.06 5.98 -13.03
N GLY A 108 -1.90 6.61 -12.77
CA GLY A 108 -1.26 7.52 -13.70
C GLY A 108 -2.07 8.82 -13.92
N LYS A 109 -2.85 9.25 -12.91
CA LYS A 109 -3.69 10.46 -13.02
C LYS A 109 -2.87 11.72 -13.26
N ASN A 110 -1.72 11.81 -12.60
CA ASN A 110 -0.80 12.93 -12.80
C ASN A 110 0.01 12.82 -14.10
N ASN A 111 0.34 11.59 -14.51
CA ASN A 111 1.03 11.30 -15.75
C ASN A 111 0.82 9.85 -16.14
N ILE A 112 0.14 9.63 -17.25
CA ILE A 112 -0.23 8.29 -17.74
C ILE A 112 0.98 7.38 -18.01
N ASN A 113 2.14 7.94 -18.26
CA ASN A 113 3.37 7.17 -18.45
C ASN A 113 3.84 6.47 -17.16
N TYR A 114 3.36 6.91 -15.99
CA TYR A 114 3.66 6.31 -14.69
C TYR A 114 2.50 5.46 -14.14
N LYS A 115 1.60 5.03 -15.01
CA LYS A 115 0.57 4.04 -14.64
C LYS A 115 1.23 2.76 -14.16
N GLY A 116 0.76 2.24 -13.02
CA GLY A 116 1.27 1.01 -12.40
C GLY A 116 1.00 -0.24 -13.22
N ILE A 117 1.60 -1.36 -12.82
CA ILE A 117 1.47 -2.65 -13.50
C ILE A 117 0.06 -3.20 -13.40
N ALA A 118 -0.55 -3.11 -12.22
CA ALA A 118 -1.88 -3.63 -11.88
C ALA A 118 -2.82 -2.51 -11.38
N PRO A 119 -3.16 -1.51 -12.22
CA PRO A 119 -3.84 -0.28 -11.79
C PRO A 119 -5.28 -0.52 -11.29
N LYS A 120 -5.85 -1.70 -11.46
CA LYS A 120 -7.16 -2.09 -10.94
C LYS A 120 -7.10 -3.04 -9.74
N ALA A 121 -5.89 -3.36 -9.26
CA ALA A 121 -5.71 -4.04 -7.98
C ALA A 121 -5.99 -3.09 -6.82
N GLU A 122 -6.34 -3.66 -5.68
CA GLU A 122 -6.50 -2.96 -4.41
C GLU A 122 -5.31 -3.23 -3.50
N LEU A 123 -5.19 -2.47 -2.42
CA LEU A 123 -4.03 -2.50 -1.53
C LEU A 123 -4.41 -2.92 -0.12
N ILE A 124 -3.49 -3.66 0.52
CA ILE A 124 -3.31 -3.69 1.96
C ILE A 124 -1.92 -3.14 2.23
N VAL A 125 -1.81 -2.15 3.11
CA VAL A 125 -0.53 -1.52 3.44
C VAL A 125 -0.22 -1.73 4.90
N VAL A 126 1.01 -2.15 5.18
CA VAL A 126 1.56 -2.19 6.54
C VAL A 126 2.74 -1.25 6.59
N LYS A 127 2.61 -0.19 7.36
CA LYS A 127 3.73 0.69 7.74
C LYS A 127 4.48 0.03 8.89
N LEU A 128 5.73 -0.34 8.63
CA LEU A 128 6.60 -0.91 9.64
C LEU A 128 7.05 0.13 10.67
N ARG A 129 7.23 -0.30 11.91
CA ARG A 129 7.89 0.53 12.92
C ARG A 129 9.34 0.76 12.55
N SER A 130 9.71 2.03 12.51
CA SER A 130 11.08 2.45 12.26
C SER A 130 11.84 2.64 13.58
N TYR A 131 13.14 2.35 13.56
CA TYR A 131 14.04 2.52 14.68
C TYR A 131 15.27 3.29 14.23
N ILE A 132 15.61 4.33 14.96
CA ILE A 132 16.88 5.05 14.74
C ILE A 132 18.01 4.23 15.38
N SER A 133 18.95 3.78 14.57
CA SER A 133 20.12 3.07 15.07
C SER A 133 21.03 4.03 15.85
N LEU A 134 21.22 3.76 17.11
CA LEU A 134 22.22 4.46 17.95
C LEU A 134 23.66 4.15 17.52
N PHE A 135 23.87 3.04 16.78
CA PHE A 135 25.20 2.56 16.36
C PHE A 135 25.57 2.91 14.92
N LYS A 136 24.62 3.40 14.11
CA LYS A 136 24.82 3.76 12.70
C LYS A 136 24.14 5.09 12.42
N GLU A 137 24.81 6.17 12.73
CA GLU A 137 24.50 7.56 12.45
C GLU A 137 23.18 7.80 11.68
N GLY A 138 22.05 7.84 12.40
CA GLY A 138 20.76 8.24 11.83
C GLY A 138 20.13 7.32 10.80
N ARG A 139 20.63 6.10 10.59
CA ARG A 139 20.00 5.15 9.68
C ARG A 139 18.71 4.60 10.27
N ILE A 140 17.66 4.67 9.48
CA ILE A 140 16.40 4.02 9.79
C ILE A 140 16.56 2.51 9.60
N ASN A 141 16.14 1.75 10.59
CA ASN A 141 16.14 0.30 10.56
C ASN A 141 14.75 -0.22 10.91
N TYR A 142 14.43 -1.40 10.39
CA TYR A 142 13.23 -2.15 10.71
C TYR A 142 13.60 -3.43 11.44
N GLN A 143 12.76 -3.89 12.36
CA GLN A 143 12.96 -5.17 13.03
C GLN A 143 12.34 -6.32 12.24
N ASN A 144 13.07 -7.43 12.15
CA ASN A 144 12.57 -8.65 11.49
C ASN A 144 11.29 -9.17 12.15
N THR A 145 11.13 -8.99 13.46
CA THR A 145 9.93 -9.39 14.20
C THR A 145 8.70 -8.62 13.72
N ASP A 146 8.81 -7.32 13.47
CA ASP A 146 7.70 -6.48 13.00
C ASP A 146 7.27 -6.87 11.59
N PHE A 147 8.23 -7.24 10.75
CA PHE A 147 7.97 -7.78 9.42
C PHE A 147 7.23 -9.14 9.48
N LEU A 148 7.66 -10.06 10.35
CA LEU A 148 6.98 -11.34 10.53
C LEU A 148 5.54 -11.18 11.05
N VAL A 149 5.33 -10.24 11.95
CA VAL A 149 3.98 -9.92 12.45
C VAL A 149 3.14 -9.28 11.35
N ALA A 150 3.72 -8.45 10.47
CA ALA A 150 3.05 -7.90 9.30
C ALA A 150 2.58 -9.00 8.33
N ILE A 151 3.42 -10.00 8.07
CA ILE A 151 3.02 -11.18 7.26
C ILE A 151 1.85 -11.92 7.91
N SER A 152 1.90 -12.14 9.23
CA SER A 152 0.81 -12.81 9.97
C SER A 152 -0.50 -12.04 9.86
N TYR A 153 -0.44 -10.71 9.93
CA TYR A 153 -1.59 -9.83 9.69
C TYR A 153 -2.17 -9.99 8.29
N ILE A 154 -1.31 -9.97 7.25
CA ILE A 154 -1.75 -10.14 5.86
C ILE A 154 -2.41 -11.50 5.64
N ILE A 155 -1.86 -12.57 6.23
CA ILE A 155 -2.48 -13.91 6.17
C ILE A 155 -3.87 -13.92 6.81
N LYS A 156 -4.06 -13.19 7.92
CA LYS A 156 -5.37 -13.04 8.54
C LYS A 156 -6.33 -12.30 7.60
N LYS A 157 -5.91 -11.18 7.02
CA LYS A 157 -6.71 -10.42 6.05
C LYS A 157 -7.04 -11.23 4.79
N PHE A 158 -6.14 -12.09 4.32
CA PHE A 158 -6.43 -13.02 3.23
C PHE A 158 -7.65 -13.92 3.53
N LYS A 159 -7.71 -14.46 4.75
CA LYS A 159 -8.84 -15.31 5.17
C LYS A 159 -10.15 -14.53 5.30
N GLU A 160 -10.08 -13.27 5.74
CA GLU A 160 -11.25 -12.39 5.88
C GLU A 160 -11.80 -11.94 4.52
N ILE A 161 -10.92 -11.55 3.61
CA ILE A 161 -11.29 -10.96 2.30
C ILE A 161 -11.67 -12.05 1.29
N ASN A 162 -11.13 -13.26 1.42
CA ASN A 162 -11.31 -14.39 0.51
C ASN A 162 -11.05 -14.05 -0.96
N ARG A 163 -9.96 -13.32 -1.22
CA ARG A 163 -9.49 -12.90 -2.55
C ARG A 163 -7.98 -13.14 -2.67
N PRO A 164 -7.45 -13.36 -3.89
CA PRO A 164 -6.01 -13.49 -4.09
C PRO A 164 -5.26 -12.27 -3.53
N ILE A 165 -4.27 -12.51 -2.68
CA ILE A 165 -3.34 -11.49 -2.17
C ILE A 165 -1.93 -11.83 -2.67
N ILE A 166 -1.25 -10.83 -3.21
CA ILE A 166 0.15 -10.87 -3.64
C ILE A 166 0.94 -9.99 -2.68
N LEU A 167 2.03 -10.51 -2.12
CA LEU A 167 2.98 -9.79 -1.27
C LEU A 167 4.22 -9.43 -2.06
#